data_96f3bcaed0b415baa5452b4149e950e3
#
_entry.id   96f3bcaed0b415baa5452b4149e950e3
#
_cell.length_a   1.000
_cell.length_b   1.000
_cell.length_c   1.000
_cell.angle_alpha   90.00
_cell.angle_beta   90.00
_cell.angle_gamma   90.00
#
_symmetry.space_group_name_H-M   'P 1'
#
loop_
_entity.id
_entity.type
_entity.pdbx_description
1 polymer ?
#
loop_
_entity_poly.entity_id
_entity_poly.type
_entity_poly.pdbx_seq_one_letter_code
_entity_poly.pdbx_strand_id
1 'polypeptide(L)'
;MKGLFDDLIGQPLAVDLLGAALRHRRLAPAYLFAGPEGVGRRLAAMLFLEGVLGEGQPCERQRRRLEQRNHPDLMWVEPTYQHQGRLLSRFEAEEAGISRRTPPQLRLEQIRGVSRFLARQPVEAARGMVIIEAAEAMAESAANALLKTLEEPGHGLLILLCAAPERLLSTIRSRCQLIRFLRLEPSAVEAVLKRGDALQQDQPELLAMAAGSPGALLAHRHIWATLPEELIQRLQCLPSEPINALSLARDLSENLDGEQQLWLINWWQQHLWNGSQRAEHLQRLELLRRQLLSFVQPRLAWEVALLDLMEGQAPFRGS
;
A
#
# COMPACT_ATOMS: atom_id res chain seq x y z
N MET A 1 -18.93 8.89 -25.72
CA MET A 1 -19.20 8.00 -24.57
C MET A 1 -17.89 7.78 -23.84
N LYS A 2 -17.90 7.82 -22.53
CA LYS A 2 -16.69 7.57 -21.70
C LYS A 2 -16.29 6.11 -21.85
N GLY A 3 -15.02 5.82 -22.17
CA GLY A 3 -14.52 4.46 -22.24
C GLY A 3 -14.46 3.81 -20.85
N LEU A 4 -14.50 2.48 -20.79
CA LEU A 4 -14.48 1.74 -19.52
C LEU A 4 -13.27 2.08 -18.63
N PHE A 5 -12.09 2.27 -19.24
CA PHE A 5 -10.82 2.54 -18.55
C PHE A 5 -10.37 4.00 -18.60
N ASP A 6 -11.23 4.97 -19.01
CA ASP A 6 -10.82 6.37 -19.12
C ASP A 6 -10.40 7.00 -17.78
N ASP A 7 -10.82 6.41 -16.68
CA ASP A 7 -10.43 6.83 -15.33
C ASP A 7 -9.06 6.29 -14.89
N LEU A 8 -8.50 5.30 -15.62
CA LEU A 8 -7.20 4.70 -15.34
C LEU A 8 -6.09 5.40 -16.13
N ILE A 9 -5.59 6.51 -15.59
CA ILE A 9 -4.57 7.35 -16.22
C ILE A 9 -3.17 6.74 -16.04
N GLY A 10 -2.32 6.81 -17.07
CA GLY A 10 -0.91 6.45 -16.97
C GLY A 10 -0.59 4.95 -17.01
N GLN A 11 -1.57 4.08 -17.33
CA GLN A 11 -1.40 2.63 -17.37
C GLN A 11 -1.80 2.01 -18.75
N PRO A 12 -1.23 2.46 -19.89
CA PRO A 12 -1.69 2.05 -21.22
C PRO A 12 -1.60 0.53 -21.43
N LEU A 13 -0.51 -0.12 -21.01
CA LEU A 13 -0.34 -1.56 -21.19
C LEU A 13 -1.40 -2.38 -20.42
N ALA A 14 -1.73 -1.95 -19.20
CA ALA A 14 -2.78 -2.60 -18.42
C ALA A 14 -4.15 -2.43 -19.10
N VAL A 15 -4.46 -1.23 -19.59
CA VAL A 15 -5.70 -0.93 -20.32
C VAL A 15 -5.81 -1.80 -21.58
N ASP A 16 -4.73 -1.90 -22.36
CA ASP A 16 -4.71 -2.70 -23.60
C ASP A 16 -4.95 -4.18 -23.33
N LEU A 17 -4.25 -4.76 -22.35
CA LEU A 17 -4.37 -6.19 -22.00
C LEU A 17 -5.74 -6.52 -21.43
N LEU A 18 -6.24 -5.73 -20.47
CA LEU A 18 -7.55 -5.94 -19.87
C LEU A 18 -8.68 -5.68 -20.86
N GLY A 19 -8.56 -4.62 -21.67
CA GLY A 19 -9.49 -4.32 -22.77
C GLY A 19 -9.53 -5.42 -23.83
N ALA A 20 -8.39 -5.99 -24.19
CA ALA A 20 -8.34 -7.12 -25.13
C ALA A 20 -9.02 -8.37 -24.55
N ALA A 21 -8.78 -8.69 -23.26
CA ALA A 21 -9.42 -9.81 -22.58
C ALA A 21 -10.96 -9.69 -22.61
N LEU A 22 -11.49 -8.49 -22.37
CA LEU A 22 -12.93 -8.21 -22.45
C LEU A 22 -13.47 -8.30 -23.88
N ARG A 23 -12.84 -7.62 -24.86
CA ARG A 23 -13.28 -7.61 -26.27
C ARG A 23 -13.31 -9.01 -26.87
N HIS A 24 -12.31 -9.83 -26.57
CA HIS A 24 -12.23 -11.19 -27.10
C HIS A 24 -12.98 -12.23 -26.25
N ARG A 25 -13.60 -11.81 -25.15
CA ARG A 25 -14.27 -12.71 -24.17
C ARG A 25 -13.37 -13.85 -23.68
N ARG A 26 -12.04 -13.58 -23.62
CA ARG A 26 -11.01 -14.53 -23.17
C ARG A 26 -10.45 -14.10 -21.84
N LEU A 27 -11.15 -14.43 -20.77
CA LEU A 27 -10.73 -14.14 -19.42
C LEU A 27 -9.85 -15.26 -18.88
N ALA A 28 -8.66 -14.92 -18.40
CA ALA A 28 -7.87 -15.85 -17.59
C ALA A 28 -8.60 -16.12 -16.27
N PRO A 29 -8.47 -17.32 -15.69
CA PRO A 29 -9.10 -17.62 -14.41
C PRO A 29 -8.49 -16.84 -13.24
N ALA A 30 -7.23 -16.45 -13.35
CA ALA A 30 -6.54 -15.64 -12.35
C ALA A 30 -5.65 -14.57 -12.99
N TYR A 31 -5.68 -13.38 -12.41
CA TYR A 31 -4.84 -12.24 -12.76
C TYR A 31 -3.98 -11.82 -11.57
N LEU A 32 -2.74 -11.41 -11.85
CA LEU A 32 -1.85 -10.80 -10.89
C LEU A 32 -1.58 -9.34 -11.31
N PHE A 33 -2.19 -8.38 -10.64
CA PHE A 33 -1.96 -6.96 -10.84
C PHE A 33 -0.77 -6.53 -9.98
N ALA A 34 0.40 -6.45 -10.62
CA ALA A 34 1.67 -6.22 -9.95
C ALA A 34 2.21 -4.81 -10.20
N GLY A 35 2.62 -4.13 -9.14
CA GLY A 35 3.22 -2.78 -9.20
C GLY A 35 3.06 -2.02 -7.89
N PRO A 36 3.62 -0.81 -7.75
CA PRO A 36 3.59 -0.03 -6.53
C PRO A 36 2.16 0.23 -6.01
N GLU A 37 2.05 0.53 -4.72
CA GLU A 37 0.77 0.96 -4.16
C GLU A 37 0.35 2.33 -4.71
N GLY A 38 -0.96 2.55 -4.83
CA GLY A 38 -1.52 3.85 -5.22
C GLY A 38 -1.38 4.23 -6.70
N VAL A 39 -0.85 3.35 -7.59
CA VAL A 39 -0.73 3.60 -9.03
C VAL A 39 -1.97 3.20 -9.86
N GLY A 40 -3.08 2.84 -9.20
CA GLY A 40 -4.35 2.53 -9.86
C GLY A 40 -4.69 1.04 -9.99
N ARG A 41 -3.97 0.09 -9.35
CA ARG A 41 -4.26 -1.36 -9.41
C ARG A 41 -5.68 -1.70 -8.97
N ARG A 42 -6.12 -1.13 -7.82
CA ARG A 42 -7.48 -1.33 -7.30
C ARG A 42 -8.54 -0.76 -8.23
N LEU A 43 -8.32 0.45 -8.75
CA LEU A 43 -9.21 1.06 -9.74
C LEU A 43 -9.32 0.19 -11.00
N ALA A 44 -8.19 -0.31 -11.51
CA ALA A 44 -8.17 -1.19 -12.67
C ALA A 44 -8.94 -2.49 -12.43
N ALA A 45 -8.82 -3.10 -11.23
CA ALA A 45 -9.59 -4.28 -10.86
C ALA A 45 -11.09 -4.01 -10.85
N MET A 46 -11.51 -2.88 -10.28
CA MET A 46 -12.90 -2.46 -10.25
C MET A 46 -13.47 -2.24 -11.66
N LEU A 47 -12.76 -1.47 -12.51
CA LEU A 47 -13.16 -1.22 -13.89
C LEU A 47 -13.18 -2.51 -14.72
N PHE A 48 -12.22 -3.40 -14.51
CA PHE A 48 -12.19 -4.68 -15.19
C PHE A 48 -13.40 -5.56 -14.80
N LEU A 49 -13.74 -5.63 -13.51
CA LEU A 49 -14.93 -6.37 -13.06
C LEU A 49 -16.23 -5.72 -13.53
N GLU A 50 -16.31 -4.37 -13.59
CA GLU A 50 -17.41 -3.67 -14.21
C GLU A 50 -17.59 -4.11 -15.67
N GLY A 51 -16.48 -4.19 -16.43
CA GLY A 51 -16.48 -4.69 -17.80
C GLY A 51 -16.89 -6.17 -17.92
N VAL A 52 -16.50 -7.01 -16.96
CA VAL A 52 -16.95 -8.42 -16.91
C VAL A 52 -18.45 -8.52 -16.70
N LEU A 53 -19.01 -7.71 -15.79
CA LEU A 53 -20.45 -7.68 -15.49
C LEU A 53 -21.28 -6.97 -16.57
N GLY A 54 -20.70 -5.98 -17.25
CA GLY A 54 -21.34 -5.19 -18.30
C GLY A 54 -21.02 -5.66 -19.73
N GLU A 55 -20.54 -6.90 -19.92
CA GLU A 55 -20.16 -7.46 -21.22
C GLU A 55 -19.20 -6.57 -22.03
N GLY A 56 -18.25 -5.93 -21.35
CA GLY A 56 -17.27 -5.04 -21.96
C GLY A 56 -17.71 -3.58 -22.06
N GLN A 57 -18.91 -3.25 -21.60
CA GLN A 57 -19.43 -1.89 -21.59
C GLN A 57 -19.42 -1.27 -20.18
N PRO A 58 -19.24 0.06 -20.05
CA PRO A 58 -19.41 0.75 -18.79
C PRO A 58 -20.85 0.59 -18.26
N CYS A 59 -20.96 0.28 -16.98
CA CYS A 59 -22.27 0.13 -16.32
C CYS A 59 -22.23 0.78 -14.92
N GLU A 60 -22.72 2.01 -14.81
CA GLU A 60 -22.66 2.79 -13.57
C GLU A 60 -23.33 2.10 -12.38
N ARG A 61 -24.43 1.37 -12.61
CA ARG A 61 -25.10 0.57 -11.57
C ARG A 61 -24.15 -0.48 -11.00
N GLN A 62 -23.43 -1.22 -11.87
CA GLN A 62 -22.47 -2.23 -11.42
C GLN A 62 -21.27 -1.59 -10.74
N ARG A 63 -20.75 -0.47 -11.29
CA ARG A 63 -19.66 0.29 -10.68
C ARG A 63 -19.97 0.66 -9.23
N ARG A 64 -21.12 1.25 -8.95
CA ARG A 64 -21.54 1.61 -7.58
C ARG A 64 -21.63 0.40 -6.66
N ARG A 65 -22.16 -0.73 -7.13
CA ARG A 65 -22.23 -1.96 -6.32
C ARG A 65 -20.87 -2.53 -6.00
N LEU A 66 -19.94 -2.48 -6.96
CA LEU A 66 -18.56 -2.91 -6.76
C LEU A 66 -17.83 -1.99 -5.76
N GLU A 67 -17.97 -0.66 -5.90
CA GLU A 67 -17.40 0.34 -5.00
C GLU A 67 -17.89 0.18 -3.56
N GLN A 68 -19.17 -0.07 -3.40
CA GLN A 68 -19.80 -0.33 -2.10
C GLN A 68 -19.53 -1.75 -1.56
N ARG A 69 -18.80 -2.59 -2.33
CA ARG A 69 -18.57 -4.01 -2.02
C ARG A 69 -19.88 -4.78 -1.78
N ASN A 70 -20.96 -4.38 -2.46
CA ASN A 70 -22.32 -4.92 -2.29
C ASN A 70 -22.79 -5.69 -3.54
N HIS A 71 -21.94 -6.55 -4.09
CA HIS A 71 -22.30 -7.48 -5.16
C HIS A 71 -22.25 -8.91 -4.62
N PRO A 72 -23.32 -9.75 -4.73
CA PRO A 72 -23.38 -11.08 -4.12
C PRO A 72 -22.31 -12.04 -4.64
N ASP A 73 -21.89 -11.86 -5.89
CA ASP A 73 -20.89 -12.69 -6.54
C ASP A 73 -19.48 -12.07 -6.53
N LEU A 74 -19.24 -11.04 -5.71
CA LEU A 74 -17.92 -10.46 -5.45
C LEU A 74 -17.52 -10.68 -3.99
N MET A 75 -16.38 -11.32 -3.79
CA MET A 75 -15.71 -11.40 -2.50
C MET A 75 -14.46 -10.55 -2.51
N TRP A 76 -14.34 -9.67 -1.51
CA TRP A 76 -13.17 -8.84 -1.30
C TRP A 76 -12.40 -9.32 -0.07
N VAL A 77 -11.11 -9.61 -0.24
CA VAL A 77 -10.25 -10.13 0.83
C VAL A 77 -9.06 -9.19 1.01
N GLU A 78 -8.86 -8.74 2.24
CA GLU A 78 -7.76 -7.86 2.62
C GLU A 78 -7.00 -8.42 3.83
N PRO A 79 -5.72 -8.05 4.02
CA PRO A 79 -4.96 -8.45 5.20
C PRO A 79 -5.63 -7.99 6.49
N THR A 80 -5.56 -8.81 7.52
CA THR A 80 -6.22 -8.57 8.80
C THR A 80 -5.27 -8.71 9.97
N TYR A 81 -5.57 -7.96 11.04
CA TYR A 81 -5.02 -8.17 12.37
C TYR A 81 -5.86 -9.20 13.11
N GLN A 82 -5.20 -9.99 13.96
CA GLN A 82 -5.92 -10.87 14.89
C GLN A 82 -5.95 -10.23 16.29
N HIS A 83 -7.14 -9.96 16.78
CA HIS A 83 -7.36 -9.41 18.11
C HIS A 83 -8.46 -10.17 18.83
N GLN A 84 -8.17 -10.75 20.00
CA GLN A 84 -9.15 -11.50 20.82
C GLN A 84 -9.99 -12.52 20.03
N GLY A 85 -9.35 -13.23 19.08
CA GLY A 85 -10.03 -14.24 18.27
C GLY A 85 -10.81 -13.68 17.06
N ARG A 86 -10.89 -12.36 16.89
CA ARG A 86 -11.52 -11.70 15.73
C ARG A 86 -10.47 -11.25 14.72
N LEU A 87 -10.85 -11.24 13.45
CA LEU A 87 -10.07 -10.65 12.36
C LEU A 87 -10.59 -9.22 12.14
N LEU A 88 -9.69 -8.27 12.24
CA LEU A 88 -9.97 -6.85 12.05
C LEU A 88 -9.21 -6.37 10.81
N SER A 89 -9.88 -5.68 9.92
CA SER A 89 -9.23 -4.91 8.87
C SER A 89 -8.35 -3.81 9.47
N ARG A 90 -7.51 -3.19 8.64
CA ARG A 90 -6.70 -2.05 9.09
C ARG A 90 -7.58 -0.92 9.62
N PHE A 91 -8.66 -0.60 8.90
CA PHE A 91 -9.61 0.44 9.29
C PHE A 91 -10.28 0.14 10.64
N GLU A 92 -10.81 -1.08 10.82
CA GLU A 92 -11.43 -1.49 12.09
C GLU A 92 -10.44 -1.50 13.26
N ALA A 93 -9.17 -1.83 13.01
CA ALA A 93 -8.11 -1.78 14.03
C ALA A 93 -7.79 -0.34 14.44
N GLU A 94 -7.73 0.59 13.48
CA GLU A 94 -7.53 2.03 13.71
C GLU A 94 -8.70 2.63 14.49
N GLU A 95 -9.96 2.35 14.10
CA GLU A 95 -11.15 2.80 14.83
C GLU A 95 -11.19 2.27 16.27
N ALA A 96 -10.72 1.04 16.49
CA ALA A 96 -10.64 0.42 17.80
C ALA A 96 -9.42 0.89 18.62
N GLY A 97 -8.58 1.80 18.11
CA GLY A 97 -7.37 2.28 18.77
C GLY A 97 -6.30 1.20 18.97
N ILE A 98 -6.33 0.15 18.15
CA ILE A 98 -5.42 -0.99 18.26
C ILE A 98 -4.19 -0.71 17.39
N SER A 99 -3.15 -0.14 17.99
CA SER A 99 -1.83 -0.02 17.35
C SER A 99 -1.08 -1.34 17.44
N ARG A 100 -0.64 -1.89 16.29
CA ARG A 100 0.17 -3.11 16.25
C ARG A 100 1.45 -2.88 15.46
N ARG A 101 2.56 -3.38 16.02
CA ARG A 101 3.89 -3.32 15.38
C ARG A 101 4.06 -4.32 14.24
N THR A 102 3.26 -5.41 14.22
CA THR A 102 3.31 -6.42 13.16
C THR A 102 2.31 -6.07 12.06
N PRO A 103 2.70 -6.09 10.78
CA PRO A 103 1.79 -5.82 9.68
C PRO A 103 0.64 -6.83 9.62
N PRO A 104 -0.52 -6.44 9.08
CA PRO A 104 -1.64 -7.34 8.89
C PRO A 104 -1.29 -8.42 7.86
N GLN A 105 -1.90 -9.60 7.99
CA GLN A 105 -1.63 -10.76 7.14
C GLN A 105 -2.89 -11.34 6.54
N LEU A 106 -2.75 -11.93 5.36
CA LEU A 106 -3.76 -12.80 4.77
C LEU A 106 -3.61 -14.21 5.34
N ARG A 107 -4.67 -14.67 6.02
CA ARG A 107 -4.65 -15.91 6.80
C ARG A 107 -5.27 -17.07 6.04
N LEU A 108 -4.90 -18.28 6.44
CA LEU A 108 -5.42 -19.52 5.87
C LEU A 108 -6.95 -19.56 5.81
N GLU A 109 -7.63 -19.13 6.87
CA GLU A 109 -9.09 -19.13 6.94
C GLU A 109 -9.75 -18.22 5.89
N GLN A 110 -9.14 -17.07 5.61
CA GLN A 110 -9.61 -16.16 4.56
C GLN A 110 -9.49 -16.82 3.18
N ILE A 111 -8.38 -17.49 2.90
CA ILE A 111 -8.17 -18.20 1.63
C ILE A 111 -9.08 -19.42 1.49
N ARG A 112 -9.32 -20.17 2.58
CA ARG A 112 -10.35 -21.21 2.58
C ARG A 112 -11.75 -20.65 2.30
N GLY A 113 -12.02 -19.43 2.78
CA GLY A 113 -13.24 -18.68 2.45
C GLY A 113 -13.34 -18.41 0.94
N VAL A 114 -12.25 -17.98 0.30
CA VAL A 114 -12.20 -17.80 -1.17
C VAL A 114 -12.53 -19.08 -1.91
N SER A 115 -11.91 -20.21 -1.55
CA SER A 115 -12.17 -21.50 -2.20
C SER A 115 -13.63 -21.92 -2.08
N ARG A 116 -14.22 -21.77 -0.89
CA ARG A 116 -15.65 -22.05 -0.65
C ARG A 116 -16.57 -21.11 -1.43
N PHE A 117 -16.21 -19.83 -1.56
CA PHE A 117 -16.98 -18.85 -2.30
C PHE A 117 -17.00 -19.17 -3.80
N LEU A 118 -15.84 -19.47 -4.38
CA LEU A 118 -15.72 -19.81 -5.81
C LEU A 118 -16.36 -21.17 -6.17
N ALA A 119 -16.50 -22.07 -5.20
CA ALA A 119 -17.19 -23.35 -5.39
C ALA A 119 -18.72 -23.22 -5.44
N ARG A 120 -19.29 -22.07 -5.07
CA ARG A 120 -20.75 -21.83 -5.14
C ARG A 120 -21.16 -21.42 -6.54
N GLN A 121 -22.39 -21.71 -6.90
CA GLN A 121 -22.98 -21.13 -8.10
C GLN A 121 -23.21 -19.62 -7.89
N PRO A 122 -22.81 -18.76 -8.84
CA PRO A 122 -23.11 -17.34 -8.78
C PRO A 122 -24.62 -17.08 -8.75
N VAL A 123 -25.01 -15.97 -8.12
CA VAL A 123 -26.42 -15.60 -7.96
C VAL A 123 -26.92 -14.74 -9.12
N GLU A 124 -26.12 -13.76 -9.55
CA GLU A 124 -26.48 -12.78 -10.58
C GLU A 124 -25.48 -12.76 -11.75
N ALA A 125 -24.20 -12.97 -11.48
CA ALA A 125 -23.14 -12.93 -12.49
C ALA A 125 -22.93 -14.28 -13.17
N ALA A 126 -22.26 -14.27 -14.33
CA ALA A 126 -21.85 -15.49 -15.01
C ALA A 126 -20.78 -16.30 -14.23
N ARG A 127 -20.12 -15.67 -13.26
CA ARG A 127 -19.04 -16.27 -12.46
C ARG A 127 -18.85 -15.59 -11.13
N GLY A 128 -18.35 -16.33 -10.13
CA GLY A 128 -17.88 -15.77 -8.89
C GLY A 128 -16.57 -14.96 -9.11
N MET A 129 -16.46 -13.81 -8.48
CA MET A 129 -15.33 -12.89 -8.62
C MET A 129 -14.68 -12.67 -7.25
N VAL A 130 -13.35 -12.71 -7.20
CA VAL A 130 -12.61 -12.48 -5.96
C VAL A 130 -11.49 -11.48 -6.21
N ILE A 131 -11.36 -10.49 -5.33
CA ILE A 131 -10.18 -9.62 -5.25
C ILE A 131 -9.45 -9.93 -3.94
N ILE A 132 -8.15 -10.17 -4.03
CA ILE A 132 -7.26 -10.32 -2.87
C ILE A 132 -6.28 -9.15 -2.88
N GLU A 133 -6.38 -8.27 -1.88
CA GLU A 133 -5.45 -7.14 -1.70
C GLU A 133 -4.17 -7.58 -1.00
N ALA A 134 -3.06 -6.90 -1.33
CA ALA A 134 -1.74 -7.14 -0.75
C ALA A 134 -1.40 -8.64 -0.69
N ALA A 135 -1.48 -9.30 -1.84
CA ALA A 135 -1.30 -10.75 -1.94
C ALA A 135 0.06 -11.22 -1.39
N GLU A 136 1.09 -10.36 -1.38
CA GLU A 136 2.39 -10.59 -0.76
C GLU A 136 2.34 -10.71 0.77
N ALA A 137 1.24 -10.30 1.40
CA ALA A 137 1.03 -10.46 2.85
C ALA A 137 0.44 -11.82 3.24
N MET A 138 0.32 -12.76 2.29
CA MET A 138 -0.12 -14.12 2.58
C MET A 138 0.88 -14.84 3.47
N ALA A 139 0.37 -15.42 4.57
CA ALA A 139 1.12 -16.42 5.31
C ALA A 139 1.38 -17.65 4.41
N GLU A 140 2.48 -18.37 4.64
CA GLU A 140 2.88 -19.52 3.82
C GLU A 140 1.76 -20.55 3.66
N SER A 141 1.07 -20.89 4.75
CA SER A 141 -0.06 -21.82 4.74
C SER A 141 -1.25 -21.31 3.90
N ALA A 142 -1.47 -20.00 3.87
CA ALA A 142 -2.50 -19.36 3.05
C ALA A 142 -2.10 -19.41 1.55
N ALA A 143 -0.84 -19.10 1.23
CA ALA A 143 -0.32 -19.16 -0.12
C ALA A 143 -0.41 -20.59 -0.70
N ASN A 144 -0.04 -21.59 0.07
CA ASN A 144 -0.14 -23.01 -0.33
C ASN A 144 -1.61 -23.45 -0.52
N ALA A 145 -2.54 -22.97 0.31
CA ALA A 145 -3.95 -23.26 0.14
C ALA A 145 -4.54 -22.63 -1.14
N LEU A 146 -4.05 -21.44 -1.52
CA LEU A 146 -4.49 -20.76 -2.74
C LEU A 146 -4.10 -21.51 -4.01
N LEU A 147 -2.99 -22.26 -4.01
CA LEU A 147 -2.54 -23.03 -5.18
C LEU A 147 -3.61 -24.00 -5.67
N LYS A 148 -4.33 -24.67 -4.78
CA LYS A 148 -5.43 -25.58 -5.16
C LYS A 148 -6.53 -24.86 -5.92
N THR A 149 -6.88 -23.64 -5.48
CA THR A 149 -7.89 -22.81 -6.16
C THR A 149 -7.40 -22.31 -7.51
N LEU A 150 -6.08 -22.03 -7.64
CA LEU A 150 -5.48 -21.61 -8.92
C LEU A 150 -5.34 -22.77 -9.92
N GLU A 151 -5.20 -24.00 -9.46
CA GLU A 151 -5.14 -25.21 -10.30
C GLU A 151 -6.54 -25.62 -10.80
N GLU A 152 -7.54 -25.49 -9.95
CA GLU A 152 -8.92 -25.84 -10.26
C GLU A 152 -9.87 -24.66 -9.95
N PRO A 153 -9.76 -23.54 -10.70
CA PRO A 153 -10.53 -22.33 -10.41
C PRO A 153 -12.02 -22.42 -10.74
N GLY A 154 -12.46 -23.52 -11.35
CA GLY A 154 -13.84 -23.67 -11.82
C GLY A 154 -14.22 -22.57 -12.80
N HIS A 155 -15.40 -21.95 -12.59
CA HIS A 155 -15.85 -20.79 -13.35
C HIS A 155 -15.50 -19.45 -12.67
N GLY A 156 -14.64 -19.45 -11.65
CA GLY A 156 -14.25 -18.26 -10.90
C GLY A 156 -13.32 -17.33 -11.66
N LEU A 157 -13.29 -16.07 -11.23
CA LEU A 157 -12.32 -15.05 -11.65
C LEU A 157 -11.61 -14.50 -10.41
N LEU A 158 -10.29 -14.68 -10.34
CA LEU A 158 -9.48 -14.25 -9.22
C LEU A 158 -8.56 -13.11 -9.65
N ILE A 159 -8.51 -12.02 -8.88
CA ILE A 159 -7.59 -10.90 -9.08
C ILE A 159 -6.74 -10.73 -7.82
N LEU A 160 -5.44 -10.90 -7.96
CA LEU A 160 -4.45 -10.66 -6.91
C LEU A 160 -3.85 -9.27 -7.11
N LEU A 161 -3.99 -8.37 -6.13
CA LEU A 161 -3.30 -7.08 -6.11
C LEU A 161 -2.01 -7.25 -5.29
N CYS A 162 -0.86 -6.96 -5.89
CA CYS A 162 0.44 -7.23 -5.28
C CYS A 162 1.43 -6.08 -5.52
N ALA A 163 2.02 -5.55 -4.45
CA ALA A 163 3.04 -4.50 -4.54
C ALA A 163 4.45 -5.08 -4.76
N ALA A 164 4.73 -6.26 -4.20
CA ALA A 164 6.00 -6.93 -4.20
C ALA A 164 5.86 -8.38 -4.76
N PRO A 165 5.71 -8.55 -6.08
CA PRO A 165 5.45 -9.85 -6.69
C PRO A 165 6.58 -10.86 -6.48
N GLU A 166 7.80 -10.42 -6.21
CA GLU A 166 8.94 -11.27 -5.86
C GLU A 166 8.77 -11.98 -4.52
N ARG A 167 7.93 -11.48 -3.63
CA ARG A 167 7.59 -12.10 -2.34
C ARG A 167 6.53 -13.19 -2.45
N LEU A 168 5.82 -13.26 -3.58
CA LEU A 168 4.89 -14.34 -3.86
C LEU A 168 5.60 -15.61 -4.29
N LEU A 169 5.04 -16.75 -3.95
CA LEU A 169 5.51 -18.04 -4.46
C LEU A 169 5.53 -18.03 -5.99
N SER A 170 6.61 -18.53 -6.58
CA SER A 170 6.77 -18.65 -8.04
C SER A 170 5.63 -19.48 -8.66
N THR A 171 5.12 -20.46 -7.92
CA THR A 171 4.00 -21.33 -8.29
C THR A 171 2.67 -20.58 -8.40
N ILE A 172 2.44 -19.53 -7.59
CA ILE A 172 1.28 -18.63 -7.72
C ILE A 172 1.46 -17.75 -8.95
N ARG A 173 2.65 -17.12 -9.09
CA ARG A 173 2.92 -16.22 -10.21
C ARG A 173 2.78 -16.89 -11.58
N SER A 174 3.21 -18.14 -11.71
CA SER A 174 3.14 -18.90 -12.96
C SER A 174 1.72 -19.28 -13.39
N ARG A 175 0.74 -19.27 -12.46
CA ARG A 175 -0.65 -19.60 -12.72
C ARG A 175 -1.55 -18.38 -12.92
N CYS A 176 -1.00 -17.17 -12.79
CA CYS A 176 -1.73 -15.92 -12.97
C CYS A 176 -1.31 -15.20 -14.25
N GLN A 177 -2.25 -14.61 -14.95
CA GLN A 177 -1.96 -13.64 -16.02
C GLN A 177 -1.41 -12.36 -15.37
N LEU A 178 -0.15 -12.09 -15.62
CA LEU A 178 0.51 -10.90 -15.07
C LEU A 178 0.10 -9.63 -15.81
N ILE A 179 -0.40 -8.65 -15.07
CA ILE A 179 -0.66 -7.28 -15.52
C ILE A 179 0.24 -6.34 -14.71
N ARG A 180 1.15 -5.67 -15.38
CA ARG A 180 2.12 -4.78 -14.73
C ARG A 180 1.58 -3.36 -14.67
N PHE A 181 1.73 -2.74 -13.50
CA PHE A 181 1.43 -1.34 -13.23
C PHE A 181 2.73 -0.61 -12.91
N LEU A 182 2.93 0.51 -13.55
CA LEU A 182 4.15 1.31 -13.40
C LEU A 182 3.88 2.57 -12.59
N ARG A 183 4.94 3.19 -12.08
CA ARG A 183 4.89 4.53 -11.53
C ARG A 183 4.50 5.50 -12.63
N LEU A 184 3.70 6.51 -12.29
CA LEU A 184 3.21 7.48 -13.24
C LEU A 184 4.25 8.59 -13.45
N GLU A 185 4.29 9.08 -14.67
CA GLU A 185 5.01 10.31 -15.00
C GLU A 185 4.38 11.52 -14.28
N PRO A 186 5.16 12.57 -13.97
CA PRO A 186 4.65 13.74 -13.23
C PRO A 186 3.37 14.35 -13.82
N SER A 187 3.27 14.45 -15.13
CA SER A 187 2.07 14.97 -15.82
C SER A 187 0.84 14.08 -15.62
N ALA A 188 1.03 12.77 -15.56
CA ALA A 188 -0.06 11.82 -15.29
C ALA A 188 -0.48 11.86 -13.81
N VAL A 189 0.47 12.04 -12.88
CA VAL A 189 0.15 12.27 -11.45
C VAL A 189 -0.70 13.52 -11.30
N GLU A 190 -0.29 14.63 -11.91
CA GLU A 190 -1.04 15.89 -11.88
C GLU A 190 -2.45 15.72 -12.47
N ALA A 191 -2.59 15.02 -13.60
CA ALA A 191 -3.88 14.75 -14.21
C ALA A 191 -4.81 13.93 -13.30
N VAL A 192 -4.28 12.92 -12.57
CA VAL A 192 -5.04 12.14 -11.59
C VAL A 192 -5.49 13.02 -10.43
N LEU A 193 -4.60 13.83 -9.85
CA LEU A 193 -4.90 14.71 -8.73
C LEU A 193 -5.93 15.78 -9.10
N LYS A 194 -5.79 16.38 -10.29
CA LYS A 194 -6.74 17.36 -10.82
C LYS A 194 -8.15 16.78 -10.99
N ARG A 195 -8.22 15.54 -11.49
CA ARG A 195 -9.50 14.84 -11.67
C ARG A 195 -10.18 14.49 -10.36
N GLY A 196 -9.41 14.19 -9.32
CA GLY A 196 -9.91 13.91 -7.97
C GLY A 196 -10.10 15.14 -7.09
N ASP A 197 -10.01 16.35 -7.66
CA ASP A 197 -10.11 17.64 -6.93
C ASP A 197 -9.08 17.76 -5.77
N ALA A 198 -7.94 17.07 -5.94
CA ALA A 198 -6.87 16.95 -4.94
C ALA A 198 -5.56 17.64 -5.36
N LEU A 199 -5.63 18.51 -6.39
CA LEU A 199 -4.45 19.24 -6.85
C LEU A 199 -4.10 20.35 -5.87
N GLN A 200 -2.89 20.27 -5.31
CA GLN A 200 -2.33 21.30 -4.43
C GLN A 200 -0.81 21.33 -4.57
N GLN A 201 -0.18 22.36 -4.00
CA GLN A 201 1.29 22.42 -3.92
C GLN A 201 1.77 21.52 -2.77
N ASP A 202 2.58 20.52 -3.09
CA ASP A 202 3.15 19.59 -2.11
C ASP A 202 4.59 19.91 -1.79
N GLN A 203 5.02 19.45 -0.62
CA GLN A 203 6.43 19.51 -0.24
C GLN A 203 7.24 18.53 -1.11
N PRO A 204 8.49 18.91 -1.48
CA PRO A 204 9.36 18.07 -2.30
C PRO A 204 9.57 16.66 -1.73
N GLU A 205 9.65 16.54 -0.40
CA GLU A 205 9.82 15.27 0.32
C GLU A 205 8.64 14.33 0.10
N LEU A 206 7.40 14.85 0.18
CA LEU A 206 6.19 14.04 -0.06
C LEU A 206 6.11 13.55 -1.50
N LEU A 207 6.48 14.40 -2.47
CA LEU A 207 6.55 14.04 -3.88
C LEU A 207 7.63 12.96 -4.12
N ALA A 208 8.80 13.12 -3.50
CA ALA A 208 9.88 12.14 -3.58
C ALA A 208 9.47 10.79 -2.98
N MET A 209 8.84 10.78 -1.80
CA MET A 209 8.33 9.57 -1.16
C MET A 209 7.25 8.87 -2.00
N ALA A 210 6.36 9.64 -2.60
CA ALA A 210 5.29 9.11 -3.46
C ALA A 210 5.85 8.52 -4.76
N ALA A 211 6.97 9.05 -5.26
CA ALA A 211 7.72 8.53 -6.40
C ALA A 211 6.83 8.13 -7.59
N GLY A 212 5.95 9.01 -8.05
CA GLY A 212 5.05 8.76 -9.18
C GLY A 212 3.81 7.92 -8.84
N SER A 213 3.43 7.84 -7.56
CA SER A 213 2.18 7.21 -7.13
C SER A 213 1.19 8.23 -6.55
N PRO A 214 0.09 8.56 -7.25
CA PRO A 214 -0.91 9.50 -6.75
C PRO A 214 -1.55 9.06 -5.43
N GLY A 215 -1.87 7.76 -5.31
CA GLY A 215 -2.49 7.24 -4.08
C GLY A 215 -1.53 7.26 -2.90
N ALA A 216 -0.23 6.99 -3.11
CA ALA A 216 0.77 7.12 -2.06
C ALA A 216 0.94 8.59 -1.62
N LEU A 217 0.91 9.54 -2.58
CA LEU A 217 0.96 10.96 -2.26
C LEU A 217 -0.22 11.40 -1.37
N LEU A 218 -1.43 10.97 -1.70
CA LEU A 218 -2.60 11.26 -0.88
C LEU A 218 -2.50 10.65 0.52
N ALA A 219 -2.00 9.42 0.63
CA ALA A 219 -1.74 8.78 1.91
C ALA A 219 -0.66 9.54 2.73
N HIS A 220 0.42 9.98 2.08
CA HIS A 220 1.45 10.79 2.74
C HIS A 220 0.92 12.14 3.22
N ARG A 221 0.07 12.81 2.43
CA ARG A 221 -0.60 14.05 2.86
C ARG A 221 -1.47 13.83 4.10
N HIS A 222 -2.20 12.73 4.12
CA HIS A 222 -3.05 12.40 5.27
C HIS A 222 -2.23 12.22 6.54
N ILE A 223 -1.16 11.41 6.49
CA ILE A 223 -0.27 11.21 7.65
C ILE A 223 0.39 12.53 8.06
N TRP A 224 0.90 13.29 7.09
CA TRP A 224 1.50 14.60 7.34
C TRP A 224 0.59 15.54 8.12
N ALA A 225 -0.69 15.59 7.75
CA ALA A 225 -1.69 16.44 8.41
C ALA A 225 -2.01 16.00 9.86
N THR A 226 -1.68 14.77 10.25
CA THR A 226 -1.87 14.27 11.63
C THR A 226 -0.66 14.50 12.53
N LEU A 227 0.49 14.87 11.97
CA LEU A 227 1.71 15.06 12.74
C LEU A 227 1.74 16.44 13.43
N PRO A 228 2.21 16.51 14.70
CA PRO A 228 2.41 17.79 15.39
C PRO A 228 3.46 18.65 14.70
N GLU A 229 3.09 19.86 14.26
CA GLU A 229 3.96 20.77 13.53
C GLU A 229 5.24 21.12 14.30
N GLU A 230 5.13 21.30 15.62
CA GLU A 230 6.25 21.59 16.49
C GLU A 230 7.35 20.50 16.44
N LEU A 231 6.96 19.22 16.42
CA LEU A 231 7.93 18.12 16.32
C LEU A 231 8.64 18.10 14.97
N ILE A 232 7.91 18.42 13.90
CA ILE A 232 8.49 18.50 12.56
C ILE A 232 9.52 19.64 12.49
N GLN A 233 9.19 20.83 12.99
CA GLN A 233 10.08 21.98 13.00
C GLN A 233 11.36 21.68 13.79
N ARG A 234 11.25 21.01 14.94
CA ARG A 234 12.41 20.60 15.76
C ARG A 234 13.29 19.55 15.06
N LEU A 235 12.71 18.67 14.22
CA LEU A 235 13.47 17.71 13.42
C LEU A 235 14.16 18.35 12.21
N GLN A 236 13.57 19.38 11.61
CA GLN A 236 14.18 20.13 10.50
C GLN A 236 15.45 20.87 10.95
N CYS A 237 15.43 21.36 12.18
CA CYS A 237 16.56 22.02 12.81
C CYS A 237 17.14 21.11 13.91
N LEU A 238 18.06 20.20 13.55
CA LEU A 238 18.68 19.29 14.52
C LEU A 238 19.14 20.06 15.77
N PRO A 239 18.83 19.57 16.98
CA PRO A 239 19.24 20.22 18.23
C PRO A 239 20.76 20.38 18.31
N SER A 240 21.23 21.52 18.79
CA SER A 240 22.64 21.76 19.03
C SER A 240 23.12 21.26 20.40
N GLU A 241 22.18 21.04 21.32
CA GLU A 241 22.47 20.61 22.70
C GLU A 241 21.86 19.21 22.95
N PRO A 242 22.63 18.32 23.64
CA PRO A 242 22.17 16.97 23.96
C PRO A 242 20.83 16.93 24.72
N ILE A 243 20.60 17.87 25.63
CA ILE A 243 19.38 17.94 26.44
C ILE A 243 18.14 18.14 25.56
N ASN A 244 18.26 18.95 24.50
CA ASN A 244 17.18 19.22 23.56
C ASN A 244 16.91 17.99 22.67
N ALA A 245 17.94 17.21 22.32
CA ALA A 245 17.81 15.96 21.60
C ALA A 245 17.06 14.90 22.44
N LEU A 246 17.41 14.76 23.71
CA LEU A 246 16.73 13.85 24.65
C LEU A 246 15.25 14.24 24.85
N SER A 247 14.98 15.56 24.98
CA SER A 247 13.60 16.06 25.04
C SER A 247 12.83 15.73 23.76
N LEU A 248 13.41 15.96 22.57
CA LEU A 248 12.79 15.64 21.29
C LEU A 248 12.51 14.13 21.15
N ALA A 249 13.46 13.27 21.52
CA ALA A 249 13.29 11.82 21.51
C ALA A 249 12.10 11.35 22.38
N ARG A 250 11.97 11.96 23.56
CA ARG A 250 10.84 11.71 24.44
C ARG A 250 9.52 12.12 23.78
N ASP A 251 9.44 13.34 23.26
CA ASP A 251 8.22 13.89 22.68
C ASP A 251 7.80 13.09 21.44
N LEU A 252 8.74 12.65 20.58
CA LEU A 252 8.49 11.77 19.44
C LEU A 252 7.92 10.42 19.87
N SER A 253 8.45 9.84 20.95
CA SER A 253 8.00 8.52 21.42
C SER A 253 6.67 8.54 22.16
N GLU A 254 6.30 9.66 22.79
CA GLU A 254 5.07 9.82 23.55
C GLU A 254 3.89 10.31 22.69
N ASN A 255 4.14 11.14 21.66
CA ASN A 255 3.07 11.74 20.85
C ASN A 255 2.82 11.04 19.51
N LEU A 256 3.74 10.18 19.05
CA LEU A 256 3.61 9.49 17.79
C LEU A 256 3.47 7.97 18.01
N ASP A 257 2.55 7.36 17.29
CA ASP A 257 2.48 5.91 17.25
C ASP A 257 3.61 5.28 16.42
N GLY A 258 3.72 3.94 16.45
CA GLY A 258 4.81 3.24 15.77
C GLY A 258 4.80 3.42 14.24
N GLU A 259 3.63 3.57 13.63
CA GLU A 259 3.48 3.77 12.19
C GLU A 259 3.88 5.18 11.78
N GLN A 260 3.44 6.18 12.53
CA GLN A 260 3.84 7.57 12.36
C GLN A 260 5.35 7.77 12.54
N GLN A 261 5.97 7.10 13.54
CA GLN A 261 7.41 7.14 13.74
C GLN A 261 8.18 6.56 12.53
N LEU A 262 7.77 5.41 12.02
CA LEU A 262 8.38 4.81 10.84
C LEU A 262 8.18 5.66 9.57
N TRP A 263 7.02 6.27 9.42
CA TRP A 263 6.74 7.19 8.33
C TRP A 263 7.60 8.45 8.43
N LEU A 264 7.73 9.01 9.63
CA LEU A 264 8.53 10.20 9.89
C LEU A 264 10.03 9.97 9.58
N ILE A 265 10.56 8.77 9.83
CA ILE A 265 11.93 8.41 9.43
C ILE A 265 12.09 8.48 7.90
N ASN A 266 11.11 7.99 7.13
CA ASN A 266 11.15 8.06 5.67
C ASN A 266 11.16 9.51 5.16
N TRP A 267 10.29 10.33 5.72
CA TRP A 267 10.23 11.75 5.40
C TRP A 267 11.56 12.45 5.77
N TRP A 268 12.07 12.18 6.95
CA TRP A 268 13.31 12.80 7.44
C TRP A 268 14.55 12.35 6.64
N GLN A 269 14.58 11.12 6.16
CA GLN A 269 15.61 10.66 5.21
C GLN A 269 15.61 11.50 3.94
N GLN A 270 14.45 11.81 3.35
CA GLN A 270 14.36 12.66 2.17
C GLN A 270 14.80 14.09 2.47
N HIS A 271 14.35 14.62 3.60
CA HIS A 271 14.72 15.98 4.04
C HIS A 271 16.24 16.14 4.22
N LEU A 272 16.88 15.23 4.96
CA LEU A 272 18.34 15.27 5.19
C LEU A 272 19.12 15.02 3.90
N TRP A 273 18.63 14.16 3.01
CA TRP A 273 19.29 13.95 1.72
C TRP A 273 19.25 15.19 0.83
N ASN A 274 18.13 15.87 0.76
CA ASN A 274 17.99 17.12 0.00
C ASN A 274 18.88 18.24 0.55
N GLY A 275 19.10 18.27 1.87
CA GLY A 275 19.91 19.31 2.54
C GLY A 275 21.41 19.01 2.54
N SER A 276 21.82 17.85 3.03
CA SER A 276 23.24 17.57 3.31
C SER A 276 23.89 16.51 2.43
N GLN A 277 23.11 15.63 1.79
CA GLN A 277 23.54 14.49 0.97
C GLN A 277 24.55 13.55 1.69
N ARG A 278 24.53 13.50 3.03
CA ARG A 278 25.44 12.68 3.82
C ARG A 278 24.89 11.27 3.97
N ALA A 279 25.57 10.29 3.40
CA ALA A 279 25.20 8.88 3.51
C ALA A 279 25.17 8.36 4.95
N GLU A 280 26.00 8.91 5.82
CA GLU A 280 26.06 8.54 7.24
C GLU A 280 24.75 8.81 7.97
N HIS A 281 24.07 9.95 7.68
CA HIS A 281 22.77 10.26 8.26
C HIS A 281 21.71 9.22 7.84
N LEU A 282 21.71 8.81 6.57
CA LEU A 282 20.78 7.80 6.08
C LEU A 282 21.01 6.43 6.74
N GLN A 283 22.28 6.05 6.95
CA GLN A 283 22.62 4.81 7.64
C GLN A 283 22.13 4.81 9.09
N ARG A 284 22.25 5.95 9.80
CA ARG A 284 21.76 6.10 11.18
C ARG A 284 20.24 6.01 11.25
N LEU A 285 19.53 6.64 10.34
CA LEU A 285 18.07 6.54 10.27
C LEU A 285 17.59 5.13 9.88
N GLU A 286 18.33 4.42 9.03
CA GLU A 286 18.01 3.03 8.72
C GLU A 286 18.26 2.09 9.93
N LEU A 287 19.29 2.36 10.74
CA LEU A 287 19.50 1.66 12.00
C LEU A 287 18.35 1.92 12.98
N LEU A 288 17.95 3.19 13.14
CA LEU A 288 16.79 3.58 13.96
C LEU A 288 15.53 2.83 13.52
N ARG A 289 15.26 2.77 12.20
CA ARG A 289 14.14 2.01 11.65
C ARG A 289 14.17 0.54 12.07
N ARG A 290 15.31 -0.13 11.93
CA ARG A 290 15.50 -1.53 12.33
C ARG A 290 15.27 -1.74 13.83
N GLN A 291 15.74 -0.81 14.65
CA GLN A 291 15.55 -0.83 16.10
C GLN A 291 14.06 -0.71 16.46
N LEU A 292 13.32 0.22 15.86
CA LEU A 292 11.89 0.37 16.10
C LEU A 292 11.09 -0.87 15.68
N LEU A 293 11.51 -1.57 14.62
CA LEU A 293 10.90 -2.81 14.16
C LEU A 293 11.26 -4.03 15.02
N SER A 294 12.39 -3.99 15.78
CA SER A 294 12.92 -5.11 16.57
C SER A 294 12.62 -5.05 18.06
N PHE A 295 11.51 -4.43 18.47
CA PHE A 295 11.04 -4.33 19.85
C PHE A 295 11.98 -3.57 20.82
N VAL A 296 12.92 -2.81 20.33
CA VAL A 296 13.69 -1.86 21.16
C VAL A 296 12.74 -0.78 21.69
N GLN A 297 13.02 -0.27 22.91
CA GLN A 297 12.24 0.83 23.47
C GLN A 297 12.33 2.06 22.54
N PRO A 298 11.22 2.58 22.00
CA PRO A 298 11.26 3.63 20.99
C PRO A 298 12.00 4.88 21.43
N ARG A 299 11.79 5.31 22.67
CA ARG A 299 12.45 6.47 23.24
C ARG A 299 13.98 6.32 23.18
N LEU A 300 14.52 5.20 23.67
CA LEU A 300 15.97 4.95 23.66
C LEU A 300 16.54 4.92 22.24
N ALA A 301 15.81 4.31 21.30
CA ALA A 301 16.22 4.26 19.90
C ALA A 301 16.33 5.68 19.29
N TRP A 302 15.36 6.54 19.56
CA TRP A 302 15.39 7.94 19.13
C TRP A 302 16.49 8.75 19.83
N GLU A 303 16.71 8.58 21.16
CA GLU A 303 17.77 9.26 21.91
C GLU A 303 19.14 8.97 21.29
N VAL A 304 19.46 7.71 21.03
CA VAL A 304 20.73 7.31 20.41
C VAL A 304 20.86 7.88 18.99
N ALA A 305 19.79 7.77 18.17
CA ALA A 305 19.85 8.26 16.80
C ALA A 305 20.05 9.77 16.71
N LEU A 306 19.37 10.56 17.56
CA LEU A 306 19.51 12.02 17.57
C LEU A 306 20.88 12.46 18.07
N LEU A 307 21.43 11.83 19.12
CA LEU A 307 22.78 12.13 19.62
C LEU A 307 23.85 11.80 18.57
N ASP A 308 23.76 10.64 17.93
CA ASP A 308 24.69 10.24 16.86
C ASP A 308 24.67 11.21 15.65
N LEU A 309 23.49 11.73 15.28
CA LEU A 309 23.34 12.69 14.19
C LEU A 309 23.93 14.06 14.55
N MET A 310 23.89 14.44 15.82
CA MET A 310 24.53 15.67 16.31
C MET A 310 26.07 15.58 16.29
N GLU A 311 26.65 14.45 16.70
CA GLU A 311 28.10 14.24 16.69
C GLU A 311 28.69 14.32 15.28
N GLY A 312 27.92 13.79 14.26
CA GLY A 312 28.29 13.92 12.85
C GLY A 312 28.26 15.33 12.28
N GLN A 313 27.70 16.32 13.01
CA GLN A 313 27.73 17.75 12.65
C GLN A 313 28.93 18.51 13.23
N ALA A 314 29.58 17.97 14.24
CA ALA A 314 30.75 18.62 14.81
C ALA A 314 31.89 18.72 13.75
N PRO A 315 32.40 19.90 13.42
CA PRO A 315 33.56 20.02 12.55
C PRO A 315 34.72 19.24 13.20
N PHE A 316 35.38 18.40 12.40
CA PHE A 316 36.60 17.72 12.80
C PHE A 316 37.50 18.73 13.51
N ARG A 317 37.54 18.75 14.83
CA ARG A 317 38.59 19.42 15.59
C ARG A 317 39.80 18.54 15.41
N GLY A 318 40.55 18.83 14.33
CA GLY A 318 41.89 18.30 14.15
C GLY A 318 42.74 18.68 15.37
N SER A 319 43.20 17.68 16.05
CA SER A 319 44.34 17.73 16.97
C SER A 319 45.61 17.57 16.20
#